data_83dd82c236e3597bf6186c4570f68efa
#
_entry.id   83dd82c236e3597bf6186c4570f68efa
#
_cell.length_a   1.000
_cell.length_b   1.000
_cell.length_c   1.000
_cell.angle_alpha   90.00
_cell.angle_beta   90.00
_cell.angle_gamma   90.00
#
_symmetry.space_group_name_H-M   'P 1'
#
loop_
_entity.id
_entity.type
_entity.pdbx_description
1 polymer ?
#
loop_
_entity_poly.entity_id
_entity_poly.type
_entity_poly.pdbx_seq_one_letter_code
_entity_poly.pdbx_strand_id
1 'polypeptide(L)'
;MRLSRLVPVAAVAAASGLVAGALPAAAAPERPHVTVKDGRTQPTFSFQDAIRQQVYVETDVDSDNDGKKDRVAVFVTRPKETDGGLKVASIIEGSPYYAGLQDPPYHPADVTDYPRLSPWTPPTAPPAPTSYARMYYDNYFVSRGYAVLAADTLGTGNSDGCPTAVGPNEVDGMKKVVLWLSGKAKAYDASGKEIKAGWSTGNVAMAGKSYDGTLPLATAGTGVEGLKTVVSVSGVANWYDYYRANGGVIAPDGYEGEDLDLHAKAVLSRKNPQVCAPEIHDIEKKMDRVTGDYNATWDVRNFAKKVKDFKASVFMTGGLADWNVKPSEMSLLWNSLKKTNLDRKLWLHQAAHDDPLDVRQATWLDTLNLWFAHELYGVKNDVMRQPKVDIERTPGNWETYREWPSPSARPVSLGFTNGANGASGVLGARGKGQAGFVDAPARTAEDLVTDETKADPNRLLYVTPALKRPVKFSGTANIKVRASVDGRSPYLSAVLVDYGTDTRPSGFAATQDKWCYGDSIPTDPGCRAVRKYTFATTPYKIVTRGWTDIRNRRSIWYQTPVTPGKSYSFNWNLVPEDYVFKAGHRIGVMIVATDHAYTLRYPAGTKVRVDLGQSRITLPLTTDITG
;
A
#
# COMPACT_ATOMS: atom_id res chain seq x y z
N MET A 1 79.80 -58.46 69.23
CA MET A 1 79.90 -56.99 68.96
C MET A 1 80.14 -56.74 67.52
N ARG A 2 79.38 -55.85 66.93
CA ARG A 2 79.32 -55.34 65.53
C ARG A 2 78.46 -56.14 64.54
N LEU A 3 77.30 -55.55 64.33
CA LEU A 3 76.41 -55.82 63.23
C LEU A 3 76.98 -55.39 61.88
N SER A 4 76.78 -56.19 60.87
CA SER A 4 76.97 -55.81 59.50
C SER A 4 75.63 -55.98 58.76
N ARG A 5 75.22 -54.91 58.17
CA ARG A 5 73.92 -54.78 57.47
C ARG A 5 74.04 -55.37 56.05
N LEU A 6 73.10 -56.20 55.66
CA LEU A 6 72.84 -56.64 54.31
C LEU A 6 71.99 -55.58 53.56
N VAL A 7 72.41 -55.20 52.39
CA VAL A 7 71.67 -54.31 51.47
C VAL A 7 70.99 -55.18 50.39
N PRO A 8 69.72 -55.08 50.15
CA PRO A 8 69.10 -55.80 49.01
C PRO A 8 69.24 -54.99 47.71
N VAL A 9 69.62 -55.65 46.64
CA VAL A 9 69.64 -55.16 45.27
C VAL A 9 68.20 -55.16 44.74
N ALA A 10 67.70 -54.00 44.37
CA ALA A 10 66.39 -53.87 43.70
C ALA A 10 66.53 -53.99 42.18
N ALA A 11 65.84 -54.93 41.62
CA ALA A 11 65.73 -55.12 40.15
C ALA A 11 64.76 -54.09 39.59
N VAL A 12 65.25 -53.27 38.66
CA VAL A 12 64.39 -52.30 37.91
C VAL A 12 63.78 -53.02 36.73
N ALA A 13 62.45 -53.24 36.75
CA ALA A 13 61.67 -53.68 35.60
C ALA A 13 61.25 -52.43 34.79
N ALA A 14 61.76 -52.32 33.55
CA ALA A 14 61.34 -51.28 32.61
C ALA A 14 59.93 -51.61 32.03
N ALA A 15 58.93 -50.93 32.49
CA ALA A 15 57.56 -50.95 31.89
C ALA A 15 57.51 -49.98 30.70
N SER A 16 57.49 -50.51 29.48
CA SER A 16 57.24 -49.76 28.25
C SER A 16 55.74 -49.36 28.22
N GLY A 17 55.39 -48.14 28.67
CA GLY A 17 54.05 -47.57 28.55
C GLY A 17 53.73 -47.17 27.12
N LEU A 18 52.83 -47.88 26.44
CA LEU A 18 52.18 -47.46 25.23
C LEU A 18 51.31 -46.26 25.57
N VAL A 19 51.73 -45.03 25.22
CA VAL A 19 50.88 -43.83 25.20
C VAL A 19 49.96 -43.95 24.00
N ALA A 20 48.77 -44.47 24.21
CA ALA A 20 47.66 -44.34 23.23
C ALA A 20 47.31 -42.88 23.14
N GLY A 21 47.80 -42.16 22.12
CA GLY A 21 47.37 -40.82 21.80
C GLY A 21 45.88 -40.85 21.49
N ALA A 22 45.05 -40.27 22.40
CA ALA A 22 43.64 -40.01 22.09
C ALA A 22 43.61 -39.01 20.94
N LEU A 23 43.17 -39.44 19.75
CA LEU A 23 42.78 -38.56 18.67
C LEU A 23 41.73 -37.59 19.20
N PRO A 24 41.85 -36.26 18.95
CA PRO A 24 40.79 -35.34 19.35
C PRO A 24 39.52 -35.82 18.69
N ALA A 25 38.48 -36.05 19.50
CA ALA A 25 37.14 -36.34 19.00
C ALA A 25 36.77 -35.21 18.04
N ALA A 26 36.51 -35.55 16.77
CA ALA A 26 36.01 -34.59 15.81
C ALA A 26 34.76 -33.91 16.43
N ALA A 27 34.79 -32.61 16.59
CA ALA A 27 33.65 -31.87 17.09
C ALA A 27 32.45 -32.28 16.25
N ALA A 28 31.35 -32.67 16.90
CA ALA A 28 30.13 -32.99 16.19
C ALA A 28 29.75 -31.77 15.31
N PRO A 29 29.36 -31.98 14.05
CA PRO A 29 29.04 -30.87 13.17
C PRO A 29 27.99 -29.99 13.85
N GLU A 30 28.28 -28.71 13.95
CA GLU A 30 27.39 -27.75 14.56
C GLU A 30 26.05 -27.76 13.82
N ARG A 31 24.93 -27.89 14.56
CA ARG A 31 23.61 -27.91 13.92
C ARG A 31 23.38 -26.61 13.19
N PRO A 32 22.87 -26.62 11.96
CA PRO A 32 22.61 -25.39 11.21
C PRO A 32 21.67 -24.48 12.01
N HIS A 33 22.03 -23.22 12.15
CA HIS A 33 21.27 -22.21 12.85
C HIS A 33 21.29 -20.88 12.09
N VAL A 34 20.29 -20.03 12.33
CA VAL A 34 20.23 -18.70 11.73
C VAL A 34 21.21 -17.79 12.45
N THR A 35 22.22 -17.30 11.72
CA THR A 35 23.25 -16.41 12.27
C THR A 35 22.73 -14.98 12.37
N VAL A 36 22.92 -14.35 13.53
CA VAL A 36 22.56 -12.93 13.78
C VAL A 36 23.82 -12.15 14.15
N LYS A 37 24.01 -11.01 13.50
CA LYS A 37 25.08 -10.04 13.81
C LYS A 37 24.52 -8.61 13.69
N ASP A 38 24.85 -7.73 14.63
CA ASP A 38 24.41 -6.33 14.65
C ASP A 38 22.90 -6.16 14.50
N GLY A 39 22.13 -7.09 15.13
CA GLY A 39 20.67 -7.09 15.12
C GLY A 39 20.02 -7.58 13.84
N ARG A 40 20.80 -8.11 12.88
CA ARG A 40 20.39 -8.56 11.54
C ARG A 40 20.72 -10.01 11.31
N THR A 41 19.87 -10.72 10.58
CA THR A 41 20.20 -12.04 10.06
C THR A 41 21.26 -11.95 8.96
N GLN A 42 22.17 -12.90 8.92
CA GLN A 42 23.34 -12.92 8.03
C GLN A 42 23.16 -13.92 6.87
N PRO A 43 23.72 -13.64 5.66
CA PRO A 43 23.63 -14.53 4.51
C PRO A 43 24.60 -15.73 4.69
N THR A 44 24.12 -16.78 5.35
CA THR A 44 24.89 -17.98 5.67
C THR A 44 24.42 -19.25 4.92
N PHE A 45 23.32 -19.14 4.16
CA PHE A 45 22.72 -20.22 3.40
C PHE A 45 22.82 -19.97 1.89
N SER A 46 22.90 -21.02 1.08
CA SER A 46 22.99 -20.92 -0.38
C SER A 46 21.59 -20.74 -0.99
N PHE A 47 21.37 -19.64 -1.69
CA PHE A 47 20.13 -19.42 -2.46
C PHE A 47 20.04 -20.35 -3.69
N GLN A 48 21.18 -20.69 -4.30
CA GLN A 48 21.22 -21.63 -5.44
C GLN A 48 20.71 -23.00 -5.06
N ASP A 49 21.13 -23.50 -3.88
CA ASP A 49 20.77 -24.81 -3.36
C ASP A 49 19.42 -24.82 -2.63
N ALA A 50 18.72 -23.69 -2.56
CA ALA A 50 17.44 -23.60 -1.86
C ALA A 50 16.43 -24.62 -2.42
N ILE A 51 15.65 -25.19 -1.51
CA ILE A 51 14.53 -26.07 -1.88
C ILE A 51 13.41 -25.21 -2.44
N ARG A 52 12.94 -25.57 -3.62
CA ARG A 52 11.84 -24.93 -4.33
C ARG A 52 10.74 -25.96 -4.58
N GLN A 53 9.57 -25.71 -4.03
CA GLN A 53 8.43 -26.64 -4.15
C GLN A 53 7.10 -25.88 -4.25
N GLN A 54 6.14 -26.44 -4.97
CA GLN A 54 4.77 -25.95 -5.00
C GLN A 54 3.90 -26.83 -4.11
N VAL A 55 3.03 -26.18 -3.32
CA VAL A 55 2.00 -26.83 -2.50
C VAL A 55 0.66 -26.15 -2.72
N TYR A 56 -0.43 -26.84 -2.40
CA TYR A 56 -1.80 -26.37 -2.53
C TYR A 56 -2.46 -26.37 -1.16
N VAL A 57 -2.67 -25.19 -0.58
CA VAL A 57 -3.25 -25.03 0.76
C VAL A 57 -4.77 -24.98 0.68
N GLU A 58 -5.45 -25.91 1.38
CA GLU A 58 -6.91 -26.01 1.41
C GLU A 58 -7.53 -24.88 2.23
N THR A 59 -8.53 -24.22 1.67
CA THR A 59 -9.33 -23.15 2.30
C THR A 59 -10.59 -23.72 2.94
N ASP A 60 -11.45 -22.85 3.50
CA ASP A 60 -12.79 -23.23 3.96
C ASP A 60 -13.89 -22.81 2.97
N VAL A 61 -13.54 -22.24 1.83
CA VAL A 61 -14.45 -21.68 0.84
C VAL A 61 -14.50 -22.52 -0.43
N ASP A 62 -15.60 -22.40 -1.16
CA ASP A 62 -15.86 -22.91 -2.50
C ASP A 62 -16.43 -21.72 -3.28
N SER A 63 -15.57 -20.89 -3.85
CA SER A 63 -15.97 -19.63 -4.48
C SER A 63 -16.26 -19.77 -5.98
N ASP A 64 -15.95 -20.92 -6.57
CA ASP A 64 -16.32 -21.23 -7.96
C ASP A 64 -17.52 -22.21 -8.05
N ASN A 65 -18.07 -22.61 -6.88
CA ASN A 65 -19.23 -23.47 -6.73
C ASN A 65 -19.09 -24.85 -7.43
N ASP A 66 -17.88 -25.43 -7.42
CA ASP A 66 -17.63 -26.75 -7.99
C ASP A 66 -17.92 -27.91 -7.00
N GLY A 67 -18.32 -27.59 -5.78
CA GLY A 67 -18.61 -28.53 -4.68
C GLY A 67 -17.37 -28.98 -3.92
N LYS A 68 -16.22 -28.37 -4.13
CA LYS A 68 -14.96 -28.64 -3.42
C LYS A 68 -14.45 -27.36 -2.78
N LYS A 69 -13.64 -27.53 -1.73
CA LYS A 69 -12.93 -26.40 -1.14
C LYS A 69 -11.83 -25.91 -2.08
N ASP A 70 -11.78 -24.62 -2.27
CA ASP A 70 -10.73 -23.96 -3.04
C ASP A 70 -9.36 -24.18 -2.40
N ARG A 71 -8.31 -24.21 -3.23
CA ARG A 71 -6.92 -24.33 -2.77
C ARG A 71 -6.09 -23.17 -3.30
N VAL A 72 -5.28 -22.63 -2.41
CA VAL A 72 -4.26 -21.63 -2.75
C VAL A 72 -2.98 -22.32 -3.18
N ALA A 73 -2.51 -22.04 -4.39
CA ALA A 73 -1.22 -22.49 -4.86
C ALA A 73 -0.10 -21.63 -4.25
N VAL A 74 0.85 -22.26 -3.59
CA VAL A 74 1.95 -21.58 -2.89
C VAL A 74 3.27 -22.15 -3.37
N PHE A 75 4.13 -21.27 -3.88
CA PHE A 75 5.49 -21.60 -4.24
C PHE A 75 6.43 -21.27 -3.08
N VAL A 76 7.09 -22.28 -2.52
CA VAL A 76 7.96 -22.16 -1.34
C VAL A 76 9.41 -22.21 -1.77
N THR A 77 10.19 -21.20 -1.37
CA THR A 77 11.67 -21.18 -1.47
C THR A 77 12.24 -21.15 -0.05
N ARG A 78 13.05 -22.14 0.32
CA ARG A 78 13.61 -22.27 1.67
C ARG A 78 15.03 -22.82 1.68
N PRO A 79 15.88 -22.51 2.69
CA PRO A 79 17.22 -23.06 2.82
C PRO A 79 17.19 -24.61 2.81
N LYS A 80 18.12 -25.24 2.11
CA LYS A 80 18.22 -26.72 2.05
C LYS A 80 18.42 -27.35 3.42
N GLU A 81 19.07 -26.66 4.34
CA GLU A 81 19.35 -27.09 5.71
C GLU A 81 18.07 -27.35 6.51
N THR A 82 16.93 -26.87 6.03
CA THR A 82 15.62 -27.13 6.63
C THR A 82 15.21 -28.62 6.52
N ASP A 83 15.71 -29.37 5.53
CA ASP A 83 15.54 -30.82 5.45
C ASP A 83 16.40 -31.53 6.49
N GLY A 84 17.52 -30.93 6.93
CA GLY A 84 18.37 -31.37 8.01
C GLY A 84 17.91 -30.96 9.42
N GLY A 85 16.66 -30.40 9.55
CA GLY A 85 16.06 -30.06 10.84
C GLY A 85 16.18 -28.59 11.25
N LEU A 86 16.79 -27.72 10.44
CA LEU A 86 16.72 -26.27 10.66
C LEU A 86 15.27 -25.82 10.63
N LYS A 87 14.86 -24.99 11.61
CA LYS A 87 13.57 -24.32 11.63
C LYS A 87 13.77 -22.86 11.26
N VAL A 88 12.95 -22.36 10.31
CA VAL A 88 13.02 -21.00 9.82
C VAL A 88 11.67 -20.29 9.90
N ALA A 89 11.69 -18.97 10.11
CA ALA A 89 10.51 -18.14 10.00
C ALA A 89 10.14 -17.93 8.52
N SER A 90 8.91 -17.51 8.26
CA SER A 90 8.36 -17.41 6.91
C SER A 90 7.97 -15.98 6.55
N ILE A 91 8.22 -15.59 5.30
CA ILE A 91 7.73 -14.35 4.69
C ILE A 91 6.81 -14.74 3.54
N ILE A 92 5.55 -14.32 3.56
CA ILE A 92 4.57 -14.58 2.50
C ILE A 92 4.39 -13.31 1.68
N GLU A 93 4.47 -13.44 0.37
CA GLU A 93 3.94 -12.50 -0.60
C GLU A 93 2.73 -13.17 -1.28
N GLY A 94 1.52 -12.68 -0.96
CA GLY A 94 0.31 -13.07 -1.68
C GLY A 94 0.09 -12.11 -2.84
N SER A 95 -0.14 -12.63 -4.05
CA SER A 95 -0.29 -11.81 -5.25
C SER A 95 -1.29 -12.40 -6.24
N PRO A 96 -2.09 -11.57 -6.91
CA PRO A 96 -2.90 -12.01 -8.03
C PRO A 96 -2.17 -11.92 -9.38
N TYR A 97 -0.91 -11.44 -9.41
CA TYR A 97 -0.25 -10.96 -10.63
C TYR A 97 0.73 -11.94 -11.28
N TYR A 98 1.14 -13.01 -10.58
CA TYR A 98 2.23 -13.88 -11.06
C TYR A 98 1.93 -14.58 -12.40
N ALA A 99 0.66 -14.86 -12.69
CA ALA A 99 0.25 -15.49 -13.93
C ALA A 99 -0.17 -14.51 -15.03
N GLY A 100 -0.01 -13.21 -14.82
CA GLY A 100 -0.36 -12.16 -15.78
C GLY A 100 -1.69 -11.48 -15.50
N LEU A 101 -2.03 -10.52 -16.37
CA LEU A 101 -3.23 -9.71 -16.28
C LEU A 101 -4.06 -9.83 -17.56
N GLN A 102 -5.38 -9.82 -17.40
CA GLN A 102 -6.33 -9.57 -18.49
C GLN A 102 -6.43 -8.07 -18.77
N ASP A 103 -6.98 -7.72 -19.91
CA ASP A 103 -7.28 -6.34 -20.30
C ASP A 103 -8.79 -6.17 -20.54
N PRO A 104 -9.60 -6.14 -19.47
CA PRO A 104 -11.04 -5.94 -19.59
C PRO A 104 -11.37 -4.51 -20.01
N PRO A 105 -12.49 -4.28 -20.73
CA PRO A 105 -12.93 -2.95 -21.08
C PRO A 105 -13.30 -2.15 -19.84
N TYR A 106 -12.80 -0.91 -19.74
CA TYR A 106 -13.09 0.01 -18.64
C TYR A 106 -14.54 0.49 -18.64
N HIS A 107 -15.04 0.84 -17.47
CA HIS A 107 -16.31 1.56 -17.37
C HIS A 107 -16.18 2.97 -17.95
N PRO A 108 -17.21 3.47 -18.68
CA PRO A 108 -17.19 4.85 -19.14
C PRO A 108 -17.12 5.83 -17.97
N ALA A 109 -16.33 6.88 -18.13
CA ALA A 109 -16.34 8.01 -17.19
C ALA A 109 -17.48 9.00 -17.50
N ASP A 110 -17.92 9.06 -18.76
CA ASP A 110 -19.07 9.87 -19.17
C ASP A 110 -20.38 9.16 -18.85
N VAL A 111 -21.22 9.78 -18.02
CA VAL A 111 -22.46 9.15 -17.53
C VAL A 111 -23.48 8.88 -18.65
N THR A 112 -23.36 9.56 -19.78
CA THR A 112 -24.21 9.33 -20.96
C THR A 112 -23.93 7.99 -21.63
N ASP A 113 -22.79 7.39 -21.38
CA ASP A 113 -22.34 6.14 -21.99
C ASP A 113 -22.60 4.91 -21.11
N TYR A 114 -23.05 5.12 -19.85
CA TYR A 114 -23.26 4.06 -18.86
C TYR A 114 -24.10 2.85 -19.33
N PRO A 115 -25.16 2.99 -20.11
CA PRO A 115 -25.96 1.84 -20.53
C PRO A 115 -25.34 1.02 -21.66
N ARG A 116 -24.18 1.40 -22.19
CA ARG A 116 -23.63 0.86 -23.45
C ARG A 116 -22.61 -0.26 -23.27
N LEU A 117 -22.29 -0.64 -22.02
CA LEU A 117 -21.39 -1.78 -21.79
C LEU A 117 -22.06 -3.07 -22.21
N SER A 118 -21.46 -3.78 -23.16
CA SER A 118 -21.82 -5.17 -23.44
C SER A 118 -21.51 -6.01 -22.20
N PRO A 119 -22.33 -7.02 -21.90
CA PRO A 119 -22.00 -7.96 -20.82
C PRO A 119 -20.58 -8.51 -21.01
N TRP A 120 -19.75 -8.36 -19.99
CA TRP A 120 -18.42 -8.94 -20.01
C TRP A 120 -18.49 -10.47 -20.01
N THR A 121 -17.73 -11.09 -20.88
CA THR A 121 -17.58 -12.55 -20.94
C THR A 121 -16.13 -12.88 -20.56
N PRO A 122 -15.90 -13.77 -19.60
CA PRO A 122 -14.56 -14.19 -19.26
C PRO A 122 -13.81 -14.73 -20.48
N PRO A 123 -12.49 -14.51 -20.58
CA PRO A 123 -11.68 -15.09 -21.62
C PRO A 123 -11.73 -16.62 -21.58
N THR A 124 -11.50 -17.26 -22.72
CA THR A 124 -11.50 -18.74 -22.82
C THR A 124 -10.20 -19.37 -22.33
N ALA A 125 -9.16 -18.57 -22.16
CA ALA A 125 -7.84 -19.00 -21.72
C ALA A 125 -7.26 -17.97 -20.71
N PRO A 126 -6.35 -18.41 -19.81
CA PRO A 126 -5.61 -17.49 -18.96
C PRO A 126 -4.76 -16.53 -19.81
N PRO A 127 -4.38 -15.36 -19.28
CA PRO A 127 -3.49 -14.43 -19.96
C PRO A 127 -2.11 -15.06 -20.18
N ALA A 128 -1.35 -14.51 -21.12
CA ALA A 128 0.07 -14.84 -21.23
C ALA A 128 0.78 -14.40 -19.94
N PRO A 129 1.69 -15.21 -19.39
CA PRO A 129 2.48 -14.81 -18.24
C PRO A 129 3.18 -13.47 -18.51
N THR A 130 2.95 -12.50 -17.67
CA THR A 130 3.65 -11.22 -17.74
C THR A 130 4.91 -11.25 -16.89
N SER A 131 5.81 -10.29 -17.12
CA SER A 131 7.00 -10.10 -16.29
C SER A 131 6.71 -9.43 -14.92
N TYR A 132 5.51 -9.58 -14.37
CA TYR A 132 5.29 -9.26 -12.97
C TYR A 132 6.11 -10.22 -12.13
N ALA A 133 7.37 -9.87 -11.98
CA ALA A 133 8.33 -10.63 -11.21
C ALA A 133 7.86 -10.69 -9.75
N ARG A 134 8.07 -11.84 -9.13
CA ARG A 134 8.04 -11.93 -7.67
C ARG A 134 8.89 -10.81 -7.10
N MET A 135 8.49 -10.27 -5.97
CA MET A 135 9.32 -9.29 -5.31
C MET A 135 10.61 -9.98 -4.80
N TYR A 136 11.64 -9.22 -4.70
CA TYR A 136 13.02 -9.56 -4.33
C TYR A 136 13.22 -10.22 -2.95
N TYR A 137 12.17 -10.60 -2.26
CA TYR A 137 12.27 -11.10 -0.88
C TYR A 137 13.03 -12.43 -0.80
N ASP A 138 12.83 -13.33 -1.72
CA ASP A 138 13.53 -14.63 -1.71
C ASP A 138 15.02 -14.47 -2.03
N ASN A 139 15.41 -13.63 -3.00
CA ASN A 139 16.80 -13.32 -3.31
C ASN A 139 17.56 -12.77 -2.09
N TYR A 140 16.89 -12.00 -1.22
CA TYR A 140 17.52 -11.37 -0.07
C TYR A 140 17.41 -12.21 1.20
N PHE A 141 16.24 -12.79 1.49
CA PHE A 141 15.95 -13.38 2.79
C PHE A 141 16.22 -14.88 2.88
N VAL A 142 16.18 -15.64 1.77
CA VAL A 142 16.42 -17.09 1.84
C VAL A 142 17.85 -17.40 2.30
N SER A 143 18.85 -16.72 1.76
CA SER A 143 20.23 -16.87 2.22
C SER A 143 20.44 -16.43 3.68
N ARG A 144 19.49 -15.67 4.24
CA ARG A 144 19.51 -15.18 5.63
C ARG A 144 18.68 -16.03 6.60
N GLY A 145 18.23 -17.21 6.15
CA GLY A 145 17.54 -18.17 7.01
C GLY A 145 16.05 -17.93 7.15
N TYR A 146 15.38 -17.43 6.13
CA TYR A 146 13.91 -17.38 6.05
C TYR A 146 13.42 -18.31 4.94
N ALA A 147 12.21 -18.81 5.07
CA ALA A 147 11.46 -19.32 3.94
C ALA A 147 10.66 -18.18 3.33
N VAL A 148 10.69 -18.05 2.00
CA VAL A 148 9.87 -17.06 1.27
C VAL A 148 8.84 -17.80 0.44
N LEU A 149 7.58 -17.38 0.55
CA LEU A 149 6.44 -18.01 -0.09
C LEU A 149 5.77 -17.02 -1.03
N ALA A 150 5.67 -17.37 -2.31
CA ALA A 150 4.84 -16.67 -3.29
C ALA A 150 3.51 -17.42 -3.42
N ALA A 151 2.40 -16.79 -3.06
CA ALA A 151 1.08 -17.40 -3.05
C ALA A 151 0.18 -16.75 -4.12
N ASP A 152 -0.30 -17.53 -5.09
CA ASP A 152 -1.34 -17.10 -6.02
C ASP A 152 -2.65 -16.89 -5.23
N THR A 153 -3.32 -15.73 -5.36
CA THR A 153 -4.64 -15.57 -4.74
C THR A 153 -5.68 -16.47 -5.42
N LEU A 154 -6.84 -16.67 -4.78
CA LEU A 154 -7.91 -17.46 -5.39
C LEU A 154 -8.33 -16.86 -6.73
N GLY A 155 -8.52 -17.71 -7.72
CA GLY A 155 -8.87 -17.35 -9.09
C GLY A 155 -7.69 -16.92 -9.96
N THR A 156 -6.44 -17.04 -9.46
CA THR A 156 -5.25 -16.64 -10.23
C THR A 156 -4.25 -17.78 -10.33
N GLY A 157 -3.50 -17.82 -11.40
CA GLY A 157 -2.43 -18.78 -11.64
C GLY A 157 -2.86 -20.23 -11.49
N ASN A 158 -2.24 -20.92 -10.53
CA ASN A 158 -2.54 -22.33 -10.24
C ASN A 158 -3.51 -22.52 -9.06
N SER A 159 -4.07 -21.44 -8.50
CA SER A 159 -5.09 -21.51 -7.44
C SER A 159 -6.46 -21.83 -8.00
N ASP A 160 -7.27 -22.51 -7.17
CA ASP A 160 -8.70 -22.73 -7.43
C ASP A 160 -9.51 -21.43 -7.08
N GLY A 161 -10.84 -21.49 -7.18
CA GLY A 161 -11.74 -20.41 -6.77
C GLY A 161 -11.77 -19.22 -7.71
N CYS A 162 -12.33 -18.09 -7.25
CA CYS A 162 -12.53 -16.87 -8.04
C CYS A 162 -11.98 -15.61 -7.36
N PRO A 163 -11.42 -14.64 -8.13
CA PRO A 163 -10.92 -13.40 -7.57
C PRO A 163 -12.08 -12.47 -7.20
N THR A 164 -11.95 -11.76 -6.09
CA THR A 164 -13.00 -10.89 -5.56
C THR A 164 -12.48 -9.51 -5.11
N ALA A 165 -11.31 -9.10 -5.55
CA ALA A 165 -10.62 -7.88 -5.12
C ALA A 165 -10.49 -7.82 -3.58
N VAL A 166 -9.67 -8.73 -3.04
CA VAL A 166 -9.43 -8.93 -1.59
C VAL A 166 -10.73 -9.12 -0.80
N GLY A 167 -11.66 -9.87 -1.37
CA GLY A 167 -12.88 -10.26 -0.67
C GLY A 167 -12.66 -11.36 0.38
N PRO A 168 -13.71 -11.77 1.10
CA PRO A 168 -13.60 -12.72 2.20
C PRO A 168 -12.96 -14.06 1.84
N ASN A 169 -13.16 -14.56 0.61
CA ASN A 169 -12.57 -15.81 0.13
C ASN A 169 -11.04 -15.71 -0.02
N GLU A 170 -10.53 -14.65 -0.64
CA GLU A 170 -9.08 -14.44 -0.77
C GLU A 170 -8.42 -14.21 0.60
N VAL A 171 -9.11 -13.51 1.50
CA VAL A 171 -8.64 -13.33 2.89
C VAL A 171 -8.58 -14.67 3.62
N ASP A 172 -9.57 -15.57 3.43
CA ASP A 172 -9.50 -16.92 3.99
C ASP A 172 -8.33 -17.71 3.40
N GLY A 173 -8.12 -17.61 2.09
CA GLY A 173 -6.98 -18.23 1.43
C GLY A 173 -5.65 -17.85 2.09
N MET A 174 -5.37 -16.57 2.25
CA MET A 174 -4.13 -16.10 2.88
C MET A 174 -4.03 -16.50 4.36
N LYS A 175 -5.14 -16.42 5.10
CA LYS A 175 -5.24 -16.91 6.48
C LYS A 175 -4.88 -18.39 6.57
N LYS A 176 -5.33 -19.24 5.65
CA LYS A 176 -5.01 -20.68 5.63
C LYS A 176 -3.55 -20.94 5.34
N VAL A 177 -2.91 -20.15 4.49
CA VAL A 177 -1.45 -20.24 4.27
C VAL A 177 -0.69 -19.96 5.56
N VAL A 178 -1.08 -18.94 6.33
CA VAL A 178 -0.49 -18.66 7.66
C VAL A 178 -0.71 -19.84 8.63
N LEU A 179 -1.93 -20.40 8.66
CA LEU A 179 -2.27 -21.53 9.53
C LEU A 179 -1.54 -22.81 9.13
N TRP A 180 -1.32 -23.08 7.85
CA TRP A 180 -0.53 -24.22 7.39
C TRP A 180 0.90 -24.20 7.92
N LEU A 181 1.54 -23.00 7.92
CA LEU A 181 2.89 -22.81 8.43
C LEU A 181 3.02 -23.11 9.94
N SER A 182 1.92 -23.10 10.67
CA SER A 182 1.84 -23.49 12.10
C SER A 182 1.22 -24.86 12.33
N GLY A 183 0.98 -25.64 11.26
CA GLY A 183 0.41 -27.00 11.34
C GLY A 183 -1.10 -27.05 11.63
N LYS A 184 -1.83 -25.92 11.44
CA LYS A 184 -3.26 -25.77 11.74
C LYS A 184 -4.16 -25.80 10.51
N ALA A 185 -3.59 -25.95 9.31
CA ALA A 185 -4.31 -26.14 8.05
C ALA A 185 -3.63 -27.24 7.24
N LYS A 186 -4.33 -27.77 6.23
CA LYS A 186 -3.82 -28.80 5.34
C LYS A 186 -3.27 -28.20 4.06
N ALA A 187 -2.23 -28.82 3.52
CA ALA A 187 -1.76 -28.56 2.18
C ALA A 187 -1.35 -29.87 1.51
N TYR A 188 -1.34 -29.86 0.18
CA TYR A 188 -1.09 -31.04 -0.63
C TYR A 188 -0.07 -30.72 -1.73
N ASP A 189 0.66 -31.72 -2.19
CA ASP A 189 1.44 -31.61 -3.42
C ASP A 189 0.54 -31.82 -4.67
N ALA A 190 1.13 -31.74 -5.85
CA ALA A 190 0.41 -31.93 -7.11
C ALA A 190 -0.20 -33.34 -7.27
N SER A 191 0.28 -34.34 -6.51
CA SER A 191 -0.26 -35.71 -6.51
C SER A 191 -1.43 -35.89 -5.52
N GLY A 192 -1.74 -34.87 -4.70
CA GLY A 192 -2.75 -34.94 -3.64
C GLY A 192 -2.25 -35.51 -2.32
N LYS A 193 -0.95 -35.72 -2.15
CA LYS A 193 -0.33 -36.15 -0.90
C LYS A 193 -0.23 -34.97 0.07
N GLU A 194 -0.63 -35.17 1.32
CA GLU A 194 -0.52 -34.11 2.35
C GLU A 194 0.93 -33.74 2.64
N ILE A 195 1.21 -32.43 2.64
CA ILE A 195 2.51 -31.82 2.91
C ILE A 195 2.42 -30.94 4.16
N LYS A 196 3.29 -31.22 5.14
CA LYS A 196 3.40 -30.44 6.38
C LYS A 196 4.58 -29.50 6.34
N ALA A 197 4.40 -28.26 6.84
CA ALA A 197 5.49 -27.30 6.98
C ALA A 197 6.36 -27.58 8.22
N GLY A 198 6.85 -28.82 8.34
CA GLY A 198 7.65 -29.28 9.49
C GLY A 198 8.93 -28.45 9.72
N TRP A 199 9.37 -27.72 8.74
CA TRP A 199 10.54 -26.84 8.74
C TRP A 199 10.21 -25.42 9.25
N SER A 200 8.94 -25.03 9.38
CA SER A 200 8.54 -23.71 9.83
C SER A 200 8.62 -23.55 11.34
N THR A 201 8.98 -22.36 11.82
CA THR A 201 8.84 -21.96 13.23
C THR A 201 7.40 -21.62 13.61
N GLY A 202 6.51 -21.42 12.65
CA GLY A 202 5.15 -20.88 12.85
C GLY A 202 5.10 -19.36 13.00
N ASN A 203 6.24 -18.65 12.99
CA ASN A 203 6.31 -17.19 12.97
C ASN A 203 6.29 -16.70 11.53
N VAL A 204 5.31 -15.89 11.17
CA VAL A 204 5.03 -15.50 9.79
C VAL A 204 4.99 -13.98 9.67
N ALA A 205 5.64 -13.44 8.63
CA ALA A 205 5.41 -12.11 8.10
C ALA A 205 4.63 -12.21 6.79
N MET A 206 3.84 -11.18 6.48
CA MET A 206 3.33 -10.94 5.13
C MET A 206 3.83 -9.60 4.64
N ALA A 207 4.27 -9.53 3.38
CA ALA A 207 4.83 -8.31 2.79
C ALA A 207 4.45 -8.24 1.31
N GLY A 208 4.25 -7.01 0.80
CA GLY A 208 3.98 -6.78 -0.62
C GLY A 208 3.59 -5.34 -0.92
N LYS A 209 3.38 -5.06 -2.21
CA LYS A 209 3.04 -3.73 -2.71
C LYS A 209 1.67 -3.73 -3.40
N SER A 210 0.92 -2.62 -3.24
CA SER A 210 -0.37 -2.44 -3.91
C SER A 210 -1.42 -3.47 -3.45
N TYR A 211 -1.98 -4.27 -4.33
CA TYR A 211 -2.84 -5.40 -3.97
C TYR A 211 -2.12 -6.36 -3.00
N ASP A 212 -0.85 -6.68 -3.30
CA ASP A 212 -0.02 -7.55 -2.47
C ASP A 212 0.31 -6.90 -1.12
N GLY A 213 0.27 -5.56 -1.03
CA GLY A 213 0.35 -4.79 0.22
C GLY A 213 -0.98 -4.70 0.98
N THR A 214 -2.09 -4.95 0.29
CA THR A 214 -3.44 -4.97 0.86
C THR A 214 -3.76 -6.31 1.53
N LEU A 215 -3.36 -7.43 0.91
CA LEU A 215 -3.57 -8.78 1.45
C LEU A 215 -2.99 -8.97 2.87
N PRO A 216 -1.79 -8.46 3.21
CA PRO A 216 -1.28 -8.48 4.58
C PRO A 216 -2.20 -7.79 5.58
N LEU A 217 -2.74 -6.60 5.22
CA LEU A 217 -3.67 -5.86 6.08
C LEU A 217 -4.99 -6.62 6.29
N ALA A 218 -5.52 -7.17 5.21
CA ALA A 218 -6.74 -7.96 5.25
C ALA A 218 -6.60 -9.21 6.12
N THR A 219 -5.46 -9.91 5.97
CA THR A 219 -5.14 -11.12 6.75
C THR A 219 -4.92 -10.78 8.22
N ALA A 220 -4.22 -9.69 8.54
CA ALA A 220 -4.06 -9.21 9.91
C ALA A 220 -5.41 -8.91 10.58
N GLY A 221 -6.39 -8.40 9.80
CA GLY A 221 -7.76 -8.16 10.24
C GLY A 221 -8.54 -9.40 10.68
N THR A 222 -8.05 -10.60 10.40
CA THR A 222 -8.63 -11.85 10.89
C THR A 222 -8.14 -12.23 12.29
N GLY A 223 -7.11 -11.57 12.82
CA GLY A 223 -6.47 -11.93 14.08
C GLY A 223 -5.78 -13.28 14.07
N VAL A 224 -5.42 -13.81 12.88
CA VAL A 224 -4.87 -15.16 12.71
C VAL A 224 -3.61 -15.35 13.56
N GLU A 225 -3.53 -16.48 14.23
CA GLU A 225 -2.36 -16.85 15.03
C GLU A 225 -1.18 -17.23 14.11
N GLY A 226 0.03 -16.84 14.51
CA GLY A 226 1.25 -17.07 13.74
C GLY A 226 1.68 -15.85 12.92
N LEU A 227 0.76 -14.99 12.47
CA LEU A 227 1.09 -13.75 11.79
C LEU A 227 1.63 -12.74 12.82
N LYS A 228 2.94 -12.46 12.77
CA LYS A 228 3.64 -11.57 13.72
C LYS A 228 3.73 -10.15 13.23
N THR A 229 3.92 -9.96 11.95
CA THR A 229 4.09 -8.63 11.35
C THR A 229 3.59 -8.59 9.91
N VAL A 230 3.19 -7.41 9.48
CA VAL A 230 2.84 -7.11 8.11
C VAL A 230 3.62 -5.90 7.60
N VAL A 231 4.07 -5.97 6.35
CA VAL A 231 4.73 -4.88 5.63
C VAL A 231 3.86 -4.52 4.44
N SER A 232 3.23 -3.35 4.50
CA SER A 232 2.29 -2.87 3.48
C SER A 232 2.90 -1.69 2.72
N VAL A 233 3.32 -1.93 1.48
CA VAL A 233 3.79 -0.90 0.56
C VAL A 233 2.62 -0.44 -0.28
N SER A 234 2.21 0.82 -0.16
CA SER A 234 1.06 1.39 -0.91
C SER A 234 -0.16 0.45 -0.93
N GLY A 235 -0.50 -0.14 0.24
CA GLY A 235 -1.65 -1.04 0.36
C GLY A 235 -2.96 -0.29 0.61
N VAL A 236 -4.07 -0.83 0.08
CA VAL A 236 -5.41 -0.30 0.26
C VAL A 236 -5.96 -0.70 1.64
N ALA A 237 -6.25 0.28 2.49
CA ALA A 237 -6.83 0.05 3.82
C ALA A 237 -8.36 0.00 3.80
N ASN A 238 -8.98 0.66 2.82
CA ASN A 238 -10.42 0.70 2.62
C ASN A 238 -10.75 0.80 1.12
N TRP A 239 -11.19 -0.28 0.53
CA TRP A 239 -11.51 -0.30 -0.91
C TRP A 239 -12.57 0.71 -1.33
N TYR A 240 -13.46 1.14 -0.41
CA TYR A 240 -14.39 2.22 -0.70
C TYR A 240 -13.65 3.55 -0.95
N ASP A 241 -12.71 3.95 -0.09
CA ASP A 241 -11.97 5.20 -0.26
C ASP A 241 -10.99 5.16 -1.45
N TYR A 242 -10.67 3.96 -1.91
CA TYR A 242 -9.87 3.78 -3.13
C TYR A 242 -10.69 4.07 -4.39
N TYR A 243 -11.94 3.54 -4.51
CA TYR A 243 -12.81 3.68 -5.68
C TYR A 243 -13.91 4.72 -5.52
N ARG A 244 -14.09 5.29 -4.35
CA ARG A 244 -15.11 6.30 -4.02
C ARG A 244 -14.50 7.43 -3.20
N ALA A 245 -15.16 8.58 -3.21
CA ALA A 245 -14.82 9.68 -2.33
C ALA A 245 -16.10 10.40 -1.90
N ASN A 246 -16.45 10.30 -0.63
CA ASN A 246 -17.64 10.95 -0.05
C ASN A 246 -18.90 10.74 -0.92
N GLY A 247 -19.16 9.49 -1.34
CA GLY A 247 -20.27 9.11 -2.22
C GLY A 247 -19.99 9.27 -3.72
N GLY A 248 -18.98 10.02 -4.09
CA GLY A 248 -18.58 10.19 -5.49
C GLY A 248 -17.81 9.00 -6.02
N VAL A 249 -18.16 8.52 -7.20
CA VAL A 249 -17.39 7.49 -7.91
C VAL A 249 -16.09 8.12 -8.41
N ILE A 250 -14.96 7.48 -8.12
CA ILE A 250 -13.66 7.83 -8.68
C ILE A 250 -13.50 7.03 -9.98
N ALA A 251 -13.34 7.74 -11.07
CA ALA A 251 -13.31 7.17 -12.43
C ALA A 251 -12.09 7.71 -13.19
N PRO A 252 -10.86 7.32 -12.81
CA PRO A 252 -9.70 7.66 -13.60
C PRO A 252 -9.75 6.93 -14.94
N ASP A 253 -9.28 7.59 -16.00
CA ASP A 253 -9.19 6.95 -17.29
C ASP A 253 -7.95 6.04 -17.35
N GLY A 254 -8.14 4.84 -17.84
CA GLY A 254 -7.06 4.07 -18.45
C GLY A 254 -6.22 3.21 -17.53
N TYR A 255 -6.73 2.70 -16.40
CA TYR A 255 -6.06 1.63 -15.67
C TYR A 255 -7.04 0.66 -14.96
N GLU A 256 -6.57 -0.58 -14.70
CA GLU A 256 -7.32 -1.71 -14.17
C GLU A 256 -7.94 -1.50 -12.78
N GLY A 257 -7.37 -0.59 -11.99
CA GLY A 257 -7.85 -0.22 -10.66
C GLY A 257 -9.06 0.70 -10.64
N GLU A 258 -9.81 0.79 -11.72
CA GLU A 258 -10.92 1.73 -11.85
C GLU A 258 -12.15 1.38 -11.01
N ASP A 259 -12.45 0.08 -10.83
CA ASP A 259 -13.49 -0.39 -9.89
C ASP A 259 -13.27 -1.85 -9.48
N LEU A 260 -14.01 -2.34 -8.48
CA LEU A 260 -13.84 -3.68 -7.91
C LEU A 260 -13.98 -4.80 -8.94
N ASP A 261 -14.99 -4.70 -9.80
CA ASP A 261 -15.24 -5.72 -10.83
C ASP A 261 -14.16 -5.73 -11.90
N LEU A 262 -13.67 -4.55 -12.30
CA LEU A 262 -12.55 -4.44 -13.24
C LEU A 262 -11.28 -5.03 -12.65
N HIS A 263 -11.02 -4.79 -11.38
CA HIS A 263 -9.88 -5.38 -10.71
C HIS A 263 -9.98 -6.91 -10.66
N ALA A 264 -11.15 -7.46 -10.30
CA ALA A 264 -11.38 -8.89 -10.32
C ALA A 264 -11.26 -9.49 -11.74
N LYS A 265 -11.79 -8.79 -12.76
CA LYS A 265 -11.65 -9.17 -14.19
C LYS A 265 -10.20 -9.17 -14.63
N ALA A 266 -9.43 -8.14 -14.29
CA ALA A 266 -8.04 -7.97 -14.71
C ALA A 266 -7.12 -9.06 -14.15
N VAL A 267 -7.32 -9.48 -12.91
CA VAL A 267 -6.47 -10.49 -12.26
C VAL A 267 -6.91 -11.94 -12.52
N LEU A 268 -8.07 -12.17 -13.13
CA LEU A 268 -8.58 -13.51 -13.41
C LEU A 268 -7.67 -14.26 -14.39
N SER A 269 -6.79 -15.11 -13.85
CA SER A 269 -5.76 -15.79 -14.63
C SER A 269 -5.69 -17.32 -14.39
N ARG A 270 -6.67 -17.88 -13.67
CA ARG A 270 -6.78 -19.33 -13.45
C ARG A 270 -7.07 -20.10 -14.75
N LYS A 271 -6.80 -21.39 -14.74
CA LYS A 271 -7.35 -22.29 -15.73
C LYS A 271 -8.88 -22.30 -15.64
N ASN A 272 -9.57 -22.32 -16.79
CA ASN A 272 -11.02 -22.33 -16.84
C ASN A 272 -11.68 -21.07 -16.20
N PRO A 273 -11.35 -19.87 -16.65
CA PRO A 273 -11.80 -18.62 -16.00
C PRO A 273 -13.32 -18.38 -16.09
N GLN A 274 -14.04 -19.07 -17.00
CA GLN A 274 -15.48 -18.89 -17.21
C GLN A 274 -16.32 -19.21 -15.97
N VAL A 275 -15.85 -20.08 -15.09
CA VAL A 275 -16.57 -20.45 -13.86
C VAL A 275 -16.74 -19.25 -12.92
N CYS A 276 -15.91 -18.22 -13.04
CA CYS A 276 -15.94 -17.03 -12.19
C CYS A 276 -16.90 -15.93 -12.68
N ALA A 277 -17.54 -16.09 -13.84
CA ALA A 277 -18.49 -15.10 -14.34
C ALA A 277 -19.61 -14.74 -13.35
N PRO A 278 -20.27 -15.69 -12.66
CA PRO A 278 -21.31 -15.35 -11.69
C PRO A 278 -20.81 -14.51 -10.52
N GLU A 279 -19.63 -14.83 -9.96
CA GLU A 279 -19.05 -14.11 -8.83
C GLU A 279 -18.67 -12.68 -9.20
N ILE A 280 -18.01 -12.49 -10.35
CA ILE A 280 -17.63 -11.17 -10.84
C ILE A 280 -18.87 -10.32 -11.17
N HIS A 281 -19.89 -10.90 -11.76
CA HIS A 281 -21.15 -10.21 -12.02
C HIS A 281 -21.87 -9.79 -10.73
N ASP A 282 -21.81 -10.62 -9.68
CA ASP A 282 -22.33 -10.27 -8.36
C ASP A 282 -21.58 -9.07 -7.74
N ILE A 283 -20.26 -9.01 -7.89
CA ILE A 283 -19.44 -7.86 -7.47
C ILE A 283 -19.87 -6.60 -8.25
N GLU A 284 -19.95 -6.68 -9.58
CA GLU A 284 -20.34 -5.57 -10.44
C GLU A 284 -21.69 -4.96 -10.02
N LYS A 285 -22.66 -5.82 -9.71
CA LYS A 285 -23.98 -5.40 -9.23
C LYS A 285 -23.94 -4.76 -7.84
N LYS A 286 -23.15 -5.32 -6.92
CA LYS A 286 -23.13 -4.94 -5.50
C LYS A 286 -22.21 -3.74 -5.20
N MET A 287 -21.22 -3.44 -6.03
CA MET A 287 -20.32 -2.30 -5.81
C MET A 287 -21.02 -0.95 -5.98
N ASP A 288 -22.19 -0.93 -6.61
CA ASP A 288 -23.05 0.23 -6.84
C ASP A 288 -22.32 1.43 -7.43
N ARG A 289 -22.02 1.33 -8.73
CA ARG A 289 -21.40 2.45 -9.47
C ARG A 289 -22.41 3.57 -9.81
N VAL A 290 -23.72 3.34 -9.62
CA VAL A 290 -24.77 4.30 -9.96
C VAL A 290 -24.94 5.36 -8.87
N THR A 291 -25.06 4.93 -7.62
CA THR A 291 -25.23 5.86 -6.49
C THR A 291 -23.90 6.21 -5.81
N GLY A 292 -22.91 5.33 -5.88
CA GLY A 292 -21.65 5.45 -5.15
C GLY A 292 -21.79 5.24 -3.64
N ASP A 293 -22.94 4.73 -3.18
CA ASP A 293 -23.23 4.55 -1.76
C ASP A 293 -22.37 3.46 -1.13
N TYR A 294 -22.00 3.68 0.12
CA TYR A 294 -21.34 2.66 0.94
C TYR A 294 -22.32 1.55 1.32
N ASN A 295 -21.90 0.30 1.22
CA ASN A 295 -22.73 -0.86 1.54
C ASN A 295 -21.89 -2.02 2.10
N ALA A 296 -22.51 -3.19 2.30
CA ALA A 296 -21.85 -4.36 2.86
C ALA A 296 -20.67 -4.87 2.03
N THR A 297 -20.70 -4.72 0.70
CA THR A 297 -19.61 -5.13 -0.20
C THR A 297 -18.34 -4.34 0.09
N TRP A 298 -18.48 -3.06 0.41
CA TRP A 298 -17.39 -2.17 0.83
C TRP A 298 -16.98 -2.42 2.29
N ASP A 299 -17.96 -2.68 3.18
CA ASP A 299 -17.71 -2.82 4.62
C ASP A 299 -16.81 -4.01 4.94
N VAL A 300 -16.98 -5.14 4.27
CA VAL A 300 -16.12 -6.32 4.46
C VAL A 300 -14.67 -6.08 3.99
N ARG A 301 -14.45 -5.10 3.12
CA ARG A 301 -13.15 -4.67 2.58
C ARG A 301 -12.59 -3.41 3.25
N ASN A 302 -13.13 -3.01 4.39
CA ASN A 302 -12.61 -1.90 5.20
C ASN A 302 -11.71 -2.45 6.32
N PHE A 303 -10.44 -2.65 6.02
CA PHE A 303 -9.48 -3.26 6.95
C PHE A 303 -9.08 -2.30 8.08
N ALA A 304 -9.18 -0.99 7.85
CA ALA A 304 -8.94 0.00 8.90
C ALA A 304 -9.95 -0.11 10.06
N LYS A 305 -11.16 -0.58 9.84
CA LYS A 305 -12.13 -0.88 10.90
C LYS A 305 -11.77 -2.13 11.71
N LYS A 306 -10.99 -3.04 11.11
CA LYS A 306 -10.60 -4.33 11.71
C LYS A 306 -9.32 -4.25 12.54
N VAL A 307 -8.69 -3.07 12.65
CA VAL A 307 -7.40 -2.88 13.37
C VAL A 307 -7.45 -3.34 14.83
N LYS A 308 -8.61 -3.31 15.46
CA LYS A 308 -8.83 -3.85 16.82
C LYS A 308 -8.56 -5.36 16.94
N ASP A 309 -8.67 -6.09 15.83
CA ASP A 309 -8.47 -7.53 15.75
C ASP A 309 -7.02 -7.89 15.35
N PHE A 310 -6.21 -6.91 14.95
CA PHE A 310 -4.80 -7.12 14.60
C PHE A 310 -4.00 -7.59 15.82
N LYS A 311 -3.19 -8.62 15.60
CA LYS A 311 -2.17 -9.09 16.55
C LYS A 311 -0.75 -8.85 16.03
N ALA A 312 -0.64 -8.54 14.75
CA ALA A 312 0.60 -8.29 14.05
C ALA A 312 1.02 -6.83 14.15
N SER A 313 2.31 -6.56 14.27
CA SER A 313 2.88 -5.23 14.06
C SER A 313 2.74 -4.79 12.60
N VAL A 314 2.83 -3.48 12.31
CA VAL A 314 2.57 -2.94 10.98
C VAL A 314 3.67 -1.98 10.54
N PHE A 315 4.38 -2.32 9.47
CA PHE A 315 5.26 -1.39 8.78
C PHE A 315 4.60 -0.95 7.46
N MET A 316 4.36 0.35 7.32
CA MET A 316 3.70 0.94 6.15
C MET A 316 4.66 1.85 5.41
N THR A 317 4.57 1.86 4.08
CA THR A 317 5.27 2.84 3.26
C THR A 317 4.48 3.15 2.00
N GLY A 318 4.64 4.36 1.46
CA GLY A 318 4.02 4.75 0.20
C GLY A 318 4.34 6.18 -0.21
N GLY A 319 3.98 6.50 -1.44
CA GLY A 319 4.23 7.79 -2.05
C GLY A 319 3.21 8.87 -1.68
N LEU A 320 3.70 10.08 -1.42
CA LEU A 320 2.85 11.26 -1.28
C LEU A 320 2.27 11.72 -2.63
N ALA A 321 2.94 11.39 -3.75
CA ALA A 321 2.42 11.62 -5.10
C ALA A 321 1.71 10.40 -5.70
N ASP A 322 1.31 9.43 -4.87
CA ASP A 322 0.58 8.24 -5.33
C ASP A 322 -0.91 8.57 -5.54
N TRP A 323 -1.29 8.76 -6.81
CA TRP A 323 -2.68 8.98 -7.21
C TRP A 323 -3.42 7.70 -7.57
N ASN A 324 -2.73 6.57 -7.57
CA ASN A 324 -3.34 5.24 -7.64
C ASN A 324 -3.79 4.82 -6.23
N VAL A 325 -2.90 4.34 -5.36
CA VAL A 325 -3.23 4.09 -3.95
C VAL A 325 -2.95 5.35 -3.13
N LYS A 326 -3.97 6.20 -3.07
CA LYS A 326 -3.85 7.55 -2.50
C LYS A 326 -3.35 7.56 -1.05
N PRO A 327 -2.59 8.58 -0.62
CA PRO A 327 -2.15 8.76 0.77
C PRO A 327 -3.26 8.69 1.82
N SER A 328 -4.54 8.83 1.41
CA SER A 328 -5.70 8.60 2.29
C SER A 328 -5.71 7.22 2.92
N GLU A 329 -5.29 6.18 2.18
CA GLU A 329 -5.26 4.80 2.65
C GLU A 329 -4.27 4.64 3.82
N MET A 330 -3.06 5.16 3.65
CA MET A 330 -2.04 5.17 4.72
C MET A 330 -2.49 6.01 5.92
N SER A 331 -3.07 7.18 5.68
CA SER A 331 -3.56 8.06 6.73
C SER A 331 -4.67 7.41 7.56
N LEU A 332 -5.63 6.78 6.89
CA LEU A 332 -6.75 6.08 7.53
C LEU A 332 -6.25 4.95 8.44
N LEU A 333 -5.39 4.08 7.91
CA LEU A 333 -4.84 2.96 8.66
C LEU A 333 -3.94 3.43 9.81
N TRP A 334 -3.03 4.38 9.55
CA TRP A 334 -2.14 4.94 10.57
C TRP A 334 -2.90 5.54 11.76
N ASN A 335 -3.96 6.33 11.47
CA ASN A 335 -4.80 6.91 12.51
C ASN A 335 -5.63 5.87 13.27
N SER A 336 -6.00 4.77 12.62
CA SER A 336 -6.68 3.64 13.29
C SER A 336 -5.70 2.89 14.21
N LEU A 337 -4.47 2.64 13.75
CA LEU A 337 -3.42 1.99 14.54
C LEU A 337 -2.98 2.80 15.77
N LYS A 338 -3.09 4.14 15.76
CA LYS A 338 -2.83 4.99 16.96
C LYS A 338 -3.69 4.63 18.16
N LYS A 339 -4.82 3.98 17.94
CA LYS A 339 -5.76 3.56 18.99
C LYS A 339 -5.41 2.19 19.59
N THR A 340 -4.33 1.58 19.14
CA THR A 340 -3.84 0.27 19.57
C THR A 340 -2.47 0.39 20.23
N ASN A 341 -2.00 -0.70 20.86
CA ASN A 341 -0.64 -0.80 21.41
C ASN A 341 0.32 -1.53 20.45
N LEU A 342 -0.07 -1.73 19.20
CA LEU A 342 0.75 -2.42 18.20
C LEU A 342 1.97 -1.58 17.83
N ASP A 343 3.08 -2.25 17.64
CA ASP A 343 4.26 -1.64 17.05
C ASP A 343 3.96 -1.28 15.59
N ARG A 344 4.34 -0.06 15.21
CA ARG A 344 4.09 0.46 13.88
C ARG A 344 5.18 1.40 13.40
N LYS A 345 5.43 1.38 12.09
CA LYS A 345 6.37 2.26 11.40
C LYS A 345 5.74 2.77 10.10
N LEU A 346 6.06 4.00 9.71
CA LEU A 346 5.53 4.65 8.51
C LEU A 346 6.66 5.36 7.77
N TRP A 347 6.81 5.07 6.47
CA TRP A 347 7.65 5.85 5.57
C TRP A 347 6.79 6.51 4.49
N LEU A 348 6.99 7.80 4.27
CA LEU A 348 6.33 8.58 3.22
C LEU A 348 7.39 9.17 2.30
N HIS A 349 7.30 8.90 1.00
CA HIS A 349 8.27 9.37 0.01
C HIS A 349 7.64 10.29 -1.05
N GLN A 350 8.47 11.05 -1.78
CA GLN A 350 8.00 12.01 -2.79
C GLN A 350 7.61 11.36 -4.14
N ALA A 351 7.89 10.08 -4.32
CA ALA A 351 7.51 9.33 -5.51
C ALA A 351 6.01 9.04 -5.54
N ALA A 352 5.54 8.48 -6.66
CA ALA A 352 4.18 8.00 -6.87
C ALA A 352 4.01 6.57 -6.32
N HIS A 353 3.45 5.66 -7.11
CA HIS A 353 3.23 4.25 -6.78
C HIS A 353 4.52 3.43 -6.97
N ASP A 354 5.63 3.89 -6.37
CA ASP A 354 6.95 3.30 -6.54
C ASP A 354 7.34 2.41 -5.35
N ASP A 355 8.26 1.46 -5.60
CA ASP A 355 8.77 0.57 -4.58
C ASP A 355 9.82 1.30 -3.70
N PRO A 356 9.78 1.15 -2.37
CA PRO A 356 10.82 1.70 -1.48
C PRO A 356 12.24 1.26 -1.84
N LEU A 357 12.38 0.10 -2.50
CA LEU A 357 13.66 -0.38 -3.02
C LEU A 357 14.24 0.58 -4.09
N ASP A 358 13.39 1.27 -4.87
CA ASP A 358 13.84 2.30 -5.81
C ASP A 358 14.15 3.63 -5.12
N VAL A 359 13.39 3.95 -4.06
CA VAL A 359 13.45 5.24 -3.39
C VAL A 359 14.56 5.30 -2.35
N ARG A 360 14.77 4.23 -1.57
CA ARG A 360 15.70 4.21 -0.41
C ARG A 360 16.62 3.00 -0.38
N GLN A 361 16.62 2.21 -1.43
CA GLN A 361 17.54 1.08 -1.75
C GLN A 361 18.02 0.26 -0.54
N ALA A 362 19.34 0.29 -0.27
CA ALA A 362 19.95 -0.50 0.79
C ALA A 362 19.37 -0.23 2.18
N THR A 363 18.97 1.03 2.47
CA THR A 363 18.32 1.38 3.75
C THR A 363 16.98 0.65 3.92
N TRP A 364 16.24 0.44 2.84
CA TRP A 364 14.99 -0.33 2.88
C TRP A 364 15.22 -1.78 3.29
N LEU A 365 16.12 -2.50 2.58
CA LEU A 365 16.41 -3.89 2.90
C LEU A 365 17.04 -4.06 4.28
N ASP A 366 17.92 -3.15 4.67
CA ASP A 366 18.51 -3.11 6.00
C ASP A 366 17.47 -2.95 7.11
N THR A 367 16.52 -2.03 6.91
CA THR A 367 15.42 -1.81 7.84
C THR A 367 14.47 -3.00 7.90
N LEU A 368 14.16 -3.62 6.74
CA LEU A 368 13.36 -4.84 6.71
C LEU A 368 14.04 -6.00 7.45
N ASN A 369 15.36 -6.15 7.29
CA ASN A 369 16.10 -7.19 7.99
C ASN A 369 16.06 -6.95 9.52
N LEU A 370 16.30 -5.73 9.98
CA LEU A 370 16.15 -5.40 11.40
C LEU A 370 14.72 -5.68 11.90
N TRP A 371 13.72 -5.31 11.13
CA TRP A 371 12.31 -5.50 11.45
C TRP A 371 11.94 -6.97 11.55
N PHE A 372 12.25 -7.76 10.54
CA PHE A 372 11.94 -9.21 10.53
C PHE A 372 12.78 -10.00 11.54
N ALA A 373 14.05 -9.64 11.77
CA ALA A 373 14.85 -10.26 12.81
C ALA A 373 14.22 -10.03 14.20
N HIS A 374 13.71 -8.82 14.46
CA HIS A 374 13.00 -8.49 15.70
C HIS A 374 11.69 -9.29 15.81
N GLU A 375 10.82 -9.18 14.83
CA GLU A 375 9.45 -9.68 14.90
C GLU A 375 9.36 -11.21 14.79
N LEU A 376 10.22 -11.83 13.99
CA LEU A 376 10.12 -13.25 13.69
C LEU A 376 11.07 -14.12 14.50
N TYR A 377 12.24 -13.58 14.88
CA TYR A 377 13.25 -14.30 15.66
C TYR A 377 13.44 -13.76 17.08
N GLY A 378 12.73 -12.68 17.47
CA GLY A 378 12.85 -12.08 18.79
C GLY A 378 14.20 -11.40 19.04
N VAL A 379 14.94 -11.05 17.99
CA VAL A 379 16.23 -10.40 18.09
C VAL A 379 16.07 -9.04 18.75
N LYS A 380 16.78 -8.82 19.83
CA LYS A 380 16.82 -7.51 20.52
C LYS A 380 17.73 -6.57 19.73
N ASN A 381 17.13 -5.68 18.95
CA ASN A 381 17.80 -4.62 18.21
C ASN A 381 17.09 -3.28 18.42
N ASP A 382 17.57 -2.25 17.73
CA ASP A 382 17.11 -0.87 17.96
C ASP A 382 15.92 -0.44 17.07
N VAL A 383 15.39 -1.33 16.23
CA VAL A 383 14.37 -0.96 15.22
C VAL A 383 13.13 -0.33 15.85
N MET A 384 12.71 -0.79 17.05
CA MET A 384 11.54 -0.25 17.75
C MET A 384 11.84 1.05 18.51
N ARG A 385 13.13 1.38 18.73
CA ARG A 385 13.57 2.66 19.34
C ARG A 385 13.77 3.76 18.29
N GLN A 386 13.91 3.39 17.02
CA GLN A 386 13.98 4.35 15.92
C GLN A 386 12.69 5.17 15.83
N PRO A 387 12.73 6.39 15.26
CA PRO A 387 11.53 7.17 14.97
C PRO A 387 10.49 6.35 14.20
N LYS A 388 9.22 6.56 14.56
CA LYS A 388 8.12 5.79 13.95
C LYS A 388 7.81 6.23 12.52
N VAL A 389 8.14 7.46 12.17
CA VAL A 389 7.77 8.08 10.89
C VAL A 389 9.00 8.68 10.24
N ASP A 390 9.25 8.28 9.00
CA ASP A 390 10.25 8.90 8.13
C ASP A 390 9.54 9.54 6.94
N ILE A 391 9.83 10.81 6.64
CA ILE A 391 9.25 11.54 5.52
C ILE A 391 10.35 12.09 4.63
N GLU A 392 10.34 11.71 3.37
CA GLU A 392 11.20 12.30 2.35
C GLU A 392 10.71 13.71 2.01
N ARG A 393 11.52 14.72 2.27
CA ARG A 393 11.20 16.14 1.98
C ARG A 393 11.54 16.53 0.55
N THR A 394 12.69 16.09 0.11
CA THR A 394 13.15 16.15 -1.26
C THR A 394 13.89 14.85 -1.56
N PRO A 395 14.03 14.43 -2.80
CA PRO A 395 14.70 13.19 -3.15
C PRO A 395 16.01 12.96 -2.38
N GLY A 396 16.04 11.89 -1.61
CA GLY A 396 17.16 11.49 -0.76
C GLY A 396 17.29 12.23 0.58
N ASN A 397 16.50 13.27 0.85
CA ASN A 397 16.53 14.01 2.11
C ASN A 397 15.35 13.59 3.00
N TRP A 398 15.62 12.82 4.05
CA TRP A 398 14.63 12.24 4.95
C TRP A 398 14.63 12.92 6.32
N GLU A 399 13.46 13.30 6.79
CA GLU A 399 13.22 13.78 8.15
C GLU A 399 12.46 12.74 8.96
N THR A 400 12.78 12.65 10.26
CA THR A 400 12.19 11.66 11.16
C THR A 400 11.25 12.31 12.17
N TYR A 401 10.15 11.62 12.48
CA TYR A 401 9.11 12.11 13.39
C TYR A 401 8.62 11.00 14.33
N ARG A 402 8.03 11.41 15.44
CA ARG A 402 7.35 10.47 16.36
C ARG A 402 5.99 10.05 15.84
N GLU A 403 5.32 10.94 15.13
CA GLU A 403 3.95 10.74 14.62
C GLU A 403 3.71 11.51 13.34
N TRP A 404 2.72 11.04 12.55
CA TRP A 404 2.16 11.73 11.41
C TRP A 404 0.61 11.74 11.53
N PRO A 405 -0.10 12.83 11.13
CA PRO A 405 0.44 14.13 10.78
C PRO A 405 1.30 14.75 11.89
N SER A 406 2.12 15.76 11.54
CA SER A 406 2.97 16.44 12.50
C SER A 406 2.19 16.92 13.73
N PRO A 407 2.59 16.59 14.96
CA PRO A 407 1.90 17.06 16.16
C PRO A 407 1.91 18.59 16.33
N SER A 408 2.79 19.30 15.63
CA SER A 408 2.84 20.76 15.62
C SER A 408 1.86 21.39 14.61
N ALA A 409 1.28 20.61 13.71
CA ALA A 409 0.28 21.12 12.77
C ALA A 409 -0.99 21.58 13.51
N ARG A 410 -1.47 22.77 13.18
CA ARG A 410 -2.68 23.36 13.75
C ARG A 410 -3.65 23.72 12.64
N PRO A 411 -4.96 23.60 12.86
CA PRO A 411 -5.97 23.97 11.86
C PRO A 411 -5.98 25.49 11.66
N VAL A 412 -5.58 25.93 10.46
CA VAL A 412 -5.68 27.33 10.02
C VAL A 412 -6.85 27.45 9.05
N SER A 413 -7.85 28.23 9.40
CA SER A 413 -9.06 28.45 8.59
C SER A 413 -8.90 29.68 7.72
N LEU A 414 -9.05 29.51 6.41
CA LEU A 414 -8.95 30.57 5.40
C LEU A 414 -10.27 30.72 4.66
N GLY A 415 -10.76 31.96 4.59
CA GLY A 415 -11.95 32.34 3.83
C GLY A 415 -11.64 32.68 2.38
N PHE A 416 -12.68 32.94 1.62
CA PHE A 416 -12.64 33.26 0.20
C PHE A 416 -13.19 34.68 -0.04
N THR A 417 -12.43 35.53 -0.72
CA THR A 417 -12.84 36.90 -1.08
C THR A 417 -12.75 37.05 -2.59
N ASN A 418 -13.76 37.67 -3.23
CA ASN A 418 -13.71 37.91 -4.67
C ASN A 418 -12.50 38.76 -5.06
N GLY A 419 -11.94 38.47 -6.20
CA GLY A 419 -10.94 39.30 -6.85
C GLY A 419 -11.53 40.60 -7.40
N ALA A 420 -10.71 41.60 -7.54
CA ALA A 420 -11.08 42.86 -8.19
C ALA A 420 -10.82 42.77 -9.70
N ASN A 421 -11.68 43.45 -10.48
CA ASN A 421 -11.47 43.69 -11.93
C ASN A 421 -11.15 42.43 -12.76
N GLY A 422 -11.86 41.33 -12.52
CA GLY A 422 -11.66 40.08 -13.26
C GLY A 422 -10.43 39.26 -12.87
N ALA A 423 -9.80 39.54 -11.73
CA ALA A 423 -8.73 38.75 -11.15
C ALA A 423 -9.30 37.54 -10.39
N SER A 424 -8.44 36.52 -10.16
CA SER A 424 -8.73 35.45 -9.20
C SER A 424 -8.99 36.01 -7.81
N GLY A 425 -9.73 35.27 -6.98
CA GLY A 425 -10.05 35.67 -5.61
C GLY A 425 -8.85 35.61 -4.66
N VAL A 426 -9.03 36.16 -3.46
CA VAL A 426 -8.02 36.12 -2.40
C VAL A 426 -8.38 35.06 -1.37
N LEU A 427 -7.39 34.21 -1.04
CA LEU A 427 -7.46 33.22 0.03
C LEU A 427 -6.95 33.87 1.34
N GLY A 428 -7.78 33.93 2.37
CA GLY A 428 -7.39 34.55 3.64
C GLY A 428 -8.59 34.92 4.50
N ALA A 429 -8.95 36.21 4.56
CA ALA A 429 -10.10 36.69 5.30
C ALA A 429 -11.42 36.21 4.67
N ARG A 430 -12.50 36.16 5.48
CA ARG A 430 -13.85 35.85 4.98
C ARG A 430 -14.37 36.98 4.09
N GLY A 431 -14.78 36.61 2.90
CA GLY A 431 -15.45 37.50 1.99
C GLY A 431 -16.94 37.67 2.32
N LYS A 432 -17.60 38.47 1.47
CA LYS A 432 -19.07 38.70 1.48
C LYS A 432 -19.62 38.44 0.08
N GLY A 433 -20.92 38.16 0.01
CA GLY A 433 -21.59 37.91 -1.27
C GLY A 433 -21.38 36.52 -1.83
N GLN A 434 -21.60 36.40 -3.11
CA GLN A 434 -21.53 35.12 -3.84
C GLN A 434 -20.56 35.22 -5.01
N ALA A 435 -19.95 34.06 -5.32
CA ALA A 435 -19.22 33.81 -6.56
C ALA A 435 -19.80 32.60 -7.27
N GLY A 436 -19.63 32.49 -8.57
CA GLY A 436 -20.16 31.33 -9.32
C GLY A 436 -19.29 30.96 -10.49
N PHE A 437 -19.48 29.73 -10.95
CA PHE A 437 -18.84 29.19 -12.14
C PHE A 437 -19.80 28.24 -12.88
N VAL A 438 -19.43 27.90 -14.10
CA VAL A 438 -20.14 26.93 -14.94
C VAL A 438 -19.22 25.75 -15.18
N ASP A 439 -19.69 24.54 -14.89
CA ASP A 439 -18.90 23.31 -15.07
C ASP A 439 -18.56 23.07 -16.54
N ALA A 440 -17.31 22.70 -16.78
CA ALA A 440 -16.75 22.34 -18.08
C ALA A 440 -16.01 20.99 -17.98
N PRO A 441 -16.73 19.86 -18.02
CA PRO A 441 -16.17 18.53 -17.74
C PRO A 441 -15.03 18.10 -18.65
N ALA A 442 -14.90 18.70 -19.83
CA ALA A 442 -13.80 18.42 -20.75
C ALA A 442 -12.46 19.10 -20.37
N ARG A 443 -12.49 20.05 -19.42
CA ARG A 443 -11.30 20.76 -18.96
C ARG A 443 -10.66 20.05 -17.77
N THR A 444 -9.36 19.85 -17.83
CA THR A 444 -8.60 19.25 -16.72
C THR A 444 -8.36 20.25 -15.59
N ALA A 445 -8.09 19.76 -14.39
CA ALA A 445 -7.69 20.60 -13.27
C ALA A 445 -6.36 21.31 -13.57
N GLU A 446 -5.45 20.66 -14.28
CA GLU A 446 -4.19 21.20 -14.75
C GLU A 446 -4.39 22.43 -15.63
N ASP A 447 -5.31 22.38 -16.61
CA ASP A 447 -5.67 23.53 -17.45
C ASP A 447 -6.25 24.66 -16.64
N LEU A 448 -7.15 24.29 -15.69
CA LEU A 448 -7.88 25.26 -14.90
C LEU A 448 -7.02 25.99 -13.85
N VAL A 449 -5.85 25.45 -13.45
CA VAL A 449 -4.95 26.11 -12.48
C VAL A 449 -3.81 26.89 -13.14
N THR A 450 -3.64 26.84 -14.45
CA THR A 450 -2.47 27.38 -15.16
C THR A 450 -2.25 28.86 -14.94
N ASP A 451 -3.31 29.70 -15.01
CA ASP A 451 -3.22 31.15 -14.81
C ASP A 451 -3.91 31.54 -13.49
N GLU A 452 -3.10 31.78 -12.45
CA GLU A 452 -3.59 32.15 -11.12
C GLU A 452 -4.05 33.60 -11.01
N THR A 453 -3.77 34.44 -12.01
CA THR A 453 -4.02 35.88 -11.96
C THR A 453 -5.40 36.26 -12.49
N LYS A 454 -5.98 35.42 -13.37
CA LYS A 454 -7.24 35.71 -14.05
C LYS A 454 -8.40 34.88 -13.52
N ALA A 455 -9.55 35.50 -13.42
CA ALA A 455 -10.81 34.78 -13.26
C ALA A 455 -11.09 33.93 -14.51
N ASP A 456 -11.65 32.75 -14.30
CA ASP A 456 -12.07 31.83 -15.35
C ASP A 456 -13.54 31.43 -15.08
N PRO A 457 -14.42 31.46 -16.08
CA PRO A 457 -15.85 31.17 -15.88
C PRO A 457 -16.14 29.72 -15.46
N ASN A 458 -15.15 28.82 -15.57
CA ASN A 458 -15.29 27.39 -15.29
C ASN A 458 -14.72 26.98 -13.92
N ARG A 459 -14.21 27.92 -13.14
CA ARG A 459 -13.65 27.66 -11.81
C ARG A 459 -13.87 28.82 -10.84
N LEU A 460 -13.74 28.55 -9.55
CA LEU A 460 -13.39 29.57 -8.56
C LEU A 460 -11.97 29.30 -8.06
N LEU A 461 -11.08 30.28 -8.14
CA LEU A 461 -9.72 30.18 -7.65
C LEU A 461 -9.43 31.31 -6.66
N TYR A 462 -8.88 30.95 -5.50
CA TYR A 462 -8.50 31.87 -4.43
C TYR A 462 -7.04 31.64 -4.07
N VAL A 463 -6.24 32.70 -4.02
CA VAL A 463 -4.79 32.63 -3.87
C VAL A 463 -4.35 33.54 -2.73
N THR A 464 -3.41 33.09 -1.88
CA THR A 464 -2.81 33.92 -0.83
C THR A 464 -1.88 34.97 -1.44
N PRO A 465 -1.53 36.04 -0.71
CA PRO A 465 -0.30 36.79 -0.98
C PRO A 465 0.92 35.86 -0.96
N ALA A 466 2.04 36.32 -1.54
CA ALA A 466 3.29 35.58 -1.50
C ALA A 466 3.72 35.31 -0.05
N LEU A 467 4.08 34.08 0.25
CA LEU A 467 4.51 33.65 1.58
C LEU A 467 5.84 34.31 1.96
N LYS A 468 5.91 34.90 3.13
CA LYS A 468 7.15 35.55 3.62
C LYS A 468 8.21 34.53 4.09
N ARG A 469 7.78 33.31 4.42
CA ARG A 469 8.62 32.19 4.92
C ARG A 469 8.03 30.85 4.46
N PRO A 470 8.82 29.77 4.47
CA PRO A 470 8.28 28.45 4.16
C PRO A 470 7.16 28.06 5.13
N VAL A 471 6.12 27.43 4.59
CA VAL A 471 4.95 26.96 5.34
C VAL A 471 4.79 25.47 5.13
N LYS A 472 4.82 24.70 6.23
CA LYS A 472 4.63 23.26 6.18
C LYS A 472 3.17 22.89 6.41
N PHE A 473 2.63 22.15 5.46
CA PHE A 473 1.33 21.49 5.50
C PHE A 473 1.54 20.02 5.89
N SER A 474 0.83 19.52 6.90
CA SER A 474 0.97 18.13 7.34
C SER A 474 -0.38 17.57 7.77
N GLY A 475 -0.95 16.66 6.99
CA GLY A 475 -2.21 15.99 7.28
C GLY A 475 -3.30 16.27 6.24
N THR A 476 -4.55 16.33 6.69
CA THR A 476 -5.74 16.39 5.85
C THR A 476 -6.32 17.80 5.83
N ALA A 477 -6.38 18.42 4.66
CA ALA A 477 -7.16 19.65 4.46
C ALA A 477 -8.65 19.32 4.46
N ASN A 478 -9.47 20.25 5.00
CA ASN A 478 -10.91 20.15 4.99
C ASN A 478 -11.52 21.41 4.35
N ILE A 479 -12.44 21.23 3.41
CA ILE A 479 -13.15 22.32 2.79
C ILE A 479 -14.64 22.29 3.15
N LYS A 480 -15.18 23.44 3.53
CA LYS A 480 -16.60 23.65 3.75
C LYS A 480 -17.10 24.70 2.77
N VAL A 481 -18.07 24.34 1.97
CA VAL A 481 -18.67 25.22 0.95
C VAL A 481 -20.18 25.30 1.18
N ARG A 482 -20.70 26.53 1.27
CA ARG A 482 -22.12 26.79 1.19
C ARG A 482 -22.46 27.15 -0.24
N ALA A 483 -23.19 26.29 -0.94
CA ALA A 483 -23.45 26.49 -2.36
C ALA A 483 -24.84 26.04 -2.80
N SER A 484 -25.32 26.61 -3.92
CA SER A 484 -26.42 26.08 -4.71
C SER A 484 -25.90 25.56 -6.04
N VAL A 485 -26.51 24.48 -6.52
CA VAL A 485 -26.20 23.82 -7.79
C VAL A 485 -27.48 23.69 -8.57
N ASP A 486 -27.46 23.86 -9.88
CA ASP A 486 -28.68 23.81 -10.72
C ASP A 486 -29.15 22.38 -11.07
N GLY A 487 -28.39 21.35 -10.63
CA GLY A 487 -28.87 19.99 -10.58
C GLY A 487 -28.40 19.06 -11.72
N ARG A 488 -27.51 19.49 -12.59
CA ARG A 488 -26.97 18.60 -13.66
C ARG A 488 -25.89 17.66 -13.13
N SER A 489 -24.78 18.21 -12.62
CA SER A 489 -23.71 17.41 -11.99
C SER A 489 -23.86 17.37 -10.47
N PRO A 490 -23.76 16.21 -9.84
CA PRO A 490 -23.79 16.10 -8.39
C PRO A 490 -22.40 16.27 -7.75
N TYR A 491 -21.34 16.54 -8.49
CA TYR A 491 -19.98 16.62 -7.96
C TYR A 491 -19.58 18.02 -7.55
N LEU A 492 -18.79 18.10 -6.49
CA LEU A 492 -17.93 19.23 -6.14
C LEU A 492 -16.54 18.72 -5.83
N SER A 493 -15.54 19.42 -6.36
CA SER A 493 -14.13 19.11 -6.21
C SER A 493 -13.35 20.31 -5.69
N ALA A 494 -12.33 20.08 -4.90
CA ALA A 494 -11.39 21.09 -4.45
C ALA A 494 -9.95 20.66 -4.72
N VAL A 495 -9.12 21.60 -5.16
CA VAL A 495 -7.72 21.38 -5.52
C VAL A 495 -6.86 22.39 -4.78
N LEU A 496 -5.85 21.91 -4.05
CA LEU A 496 -4.84 22.74 -3.37
C LEU A 496 -3.61 22.85 -4.26
N VAL A 497 -3.16 24.07 -4.52
CA VAL A 497 -2.09 24.38 -5.48
C VAL A 497 -0.98 25.15 -4.81
N ASP A 498 0.27 24.82 -5.13
CA ASP A 498 1.46 25.61 -4.84
C ASP A 498 1.83 26.40 -6.10
N TYR A 499 1.64 27.71 -6.08
CA TYR A 499 2.06 28.63 -7.14
C TYR A 499 3.43 29.21 -6.83
N GLY A 500 4.38 28.92 -7.69
CA GLY A 500 5.77 29.35 -7.62
C GLY A 500 6.63 28.44 -8.49
N THR A 501 7.47 29.05 -9.33
CA THR A 501 8.38 28.30 -10.20
C THR A 501 9.39 27.54 -9.35
N ASP A 502 9.43 26.22 -9.53
CA ASP A 502 10.32 25.33 -8.79
C ASP A 502 10.67 24.10 -9.60
N THR A 503 11.82 23.49 -9.30
CA THR A 503 12.22 22.19 -9.85
C THR A 503 11.74 21.08 -8.93
N ARG A 504 10.87 20.23 -9.43
CA ARG A 504 10.14 19.21 -8.68
C ARG A 504 10.38 17.81 -9.24
N PRO A 505 10.32 16.76 -8.41
CA PRO A 505 10.30 15.39 -8.91
C PRO A 505 9.16 15.20 -9.93
N SER A 506 9.47 14.53 -11.04
CA SER A 506 8.53 14.26 -12.14
C SER A 506 8.38 12.77 -12.46
N GLY A 507 9.09 11.90 -11.73
CA GLY A 507 9.06 10.44 -11.90
C GLY A 507 10.42 9.81 -11.65
N PHE A 508 10.59 8.59 -12.18
CA PHE A 508 11.83 7.84 -12.16
C PHE A 508 12.26 7.40 -13.55
N ALA A 509 13.57 7.44 -13.80
CA ALA A 509 14.20 6.83 -14.97
C ALA A 509 15.21 5.76 -14.54
N ALA A 510 15.23 4.63 -15.25
CA ALA A 510 16.27 3.63 -15.11
C ALA A 510 17.60 4.17 -15.65
N THR A 511 18.68 3.88 -14.94
CA THR A 511 20.05 4.17 -15.37
C THR A 511 20.70 2.90 -15.93
N GLN A 512 21.90 3.02 -16.48
CA GLN A 512 22.69 1.86 -16.89
C GLN A 512 23.36 1.14 -15.71
N ASP A 513 23.46 1.80 -14.55
CA ASP A 513 24.00 1.22 -13.34
C ASP A 513 23.11 0.07 -12.86
N LYS A 514 23.70 -1.02 -12.41
CA LYS A 514 23.01 -2.12 -11.76
C LYS A 514 23.30 -2.13 -10.27
N TRP A 515 22.28 -2.45 -9.49
CA TRP A 515 22.41 -2.69 -8.08
C TRP A 515 21.92 -4.09 -7.72
N CYS A 516 22.79 -4.85 -7.02
CA CYS A 516 22.46 -6.20 -6.57
C CYS A 516 21.93 -6.12 -5.12
N TYR A 517 20.69 -6.52 -4.94
CA TYR A 517 19.99 -6.52 -3.66
C TYR A 517 20.05 -7.88 -2.97
N GLY A 518 20.34 -8.96 -3.69
CA GLY A 518 20.37 -10.31 -3.16
C GLY A 518 21.11 -11.28 -4.06
N ASP A 519 20.96 -12.56 -3.77
CA ASP A 519 21.54 -13.66 -4.54
C ASP A 519 20.77 -13.87 -5.84
N SER A 520 21.44 -14.42 -6.85
CA SER A 520 20.88 -14.66 -8.18
C SER A 520 20.93 -16.13 -8.56
N ILE A 521 19.93 -16.58 -9.31
CA ILE A 521 19.95 -17.79 -10.11
C ILE A 521 19.59 -17.42 -11.55
N PRO A 522 19.81 -18.29 -12.56
CA PRO A 522 19.54 -17.94 -13.97
C PRO A 522 18.11 -17.49 -14.25
N THR A 523 17.12 -18.01 -13.50
CA THR A 523 15.70 -17.73 -13.66
C THR A 523 15.18 -16.64 -12.72
N ASP A 524 16.03 -16.14 -11.80
CA ASP A 524 15.64 -15.20 -10.76
C ASP A 524 16.84 -14.29 -10.40
N PRO A 525 17.00 -13.15 -11.09
CA PRO A 525 18.14 -12.25 -10.89
C PRO A 525 17.96 -11.40 -9.62
N GLY A 526 18.97 -11.46 -8.74
CA GLY A 526 19.06 -10.61 -7.54
C GLY A 526 19.61 -9.20 -7.79
N CYS A 527 19.58 -8.72 -9.02
CA CYS A 527 20.09 -7.40 -9.43
C CYS A 527 19.11 -6.74 -10.39
N ARG A 528 18.98 -5.42 -10.28
CA ARG A 528 18.17 -4.61 -11.21
C ARG A 528 18.85 -3.28 -11.57
N ALA A 529 18.37 -2.61 -12.61
CA ALA A 529 18.81 -1.26 -12.94
C ALA A 529 18.52 -0.30 -11.78
N VAL A 530 19.47 0.56 -11.47
CA VAL A 530 19.24 1.66 -10.52
C VAL A 530 18.29 2.65 -11.16
N ARG A 531 17.24 3.03 -10.41
CA ARG A 531 16.32 4.10 -10.83
C ARG A 531 16.63 5.37 -10.07
N LYS A 532 16.60 6.51 -10.75
CA LYS A 532 16.84 7.84 -10.16
C LYS A 532 15.67 8.75 -10.46
N TYR A 533 15.38 9.68 -9.54
CA TYR A 533 14.38 10.72 -9.77
C TYR A 533 14.68 11.51 -11.02
N THR A 534 13.67 11.76 -11.82
CA THR A 534 13.67 12.81 -12.86
C THR A 534 13.03 14.07 -12.30
N PHE A 535 13.34 15.21 -12.90
CA PHE A 535 12.89 16.52 -12.43
C PHE A 535 12.32 17.34 -13.58
N ALA A 536 11.33 18.17 -13.28
CA ALA A 536 10.79 19.17 -14.18
C ALA A 536 10.65 20.52 -13.46
N THR A 537 10.98 21.61 -14.15
CA THR A 537 10.71 22.97 -13.65
C THR A 537 9.31 23.37 -14.08
N THR A 538 8.45 23.67 -13.10
CA THR A 538 7.03 23.98 -13.32
C THR A 538 6.65 25.25 -12.56
N PRO A 539 5.72 26.09 -13.11
CA PRO A 539 5.29 27.32 -12.44
C PRO A 539 4.34 27.06 -11.28
N TYR A 540 3.76 25.87 -11.19
CA TYR A 540 2.87 25.44 -10.11
C TYR A 540 2.99 23.93 -9.86
N LYS A 541 2.44 23.47 -8.73
CA LYS A 541 2.17 22.05 -8.43
C LYS A 541 0.78 21.93 -7.82
N ILE A 542 -0.04 21.03 -8.33
CA ILE A 542 -1.21 20.54 -7.61
C ILE A 542 -0.69 19.67 -6.45
N VAL A 543 -0.93 20.16 -5.22
CA VAL A 543 -0.44 19.51 -4.00
C VAL A 543 -1.38 18.37 -3.62
N THR A 544 -2.68 18.65 -3.58
CA THR A 544 -3.69 17.63 -3.25
C THR A 544 -5.07 18.01 -3.80
N ARG A 545 -5.96 17.01 -3.84
CA ARG A 545 -7.35 17.11 -4.34
C ARG A 545 -8.31 16.43 -3.39
N GLY A 546 -9.58 16.75 -3.54
CA GLY A 546 -10.65 16.03 -2.84
C GLY A 546 -12.01 16.24 -3.51
N TRP A 547 -12.84 15.22 -3.46
CA TRP A 547 -14.10 15.13 -4.20
C TRP A 547 -15.26 14.77 -3.28
N THR A 548 -16.46 15.14 -3.68
CA THR A 548 -17.70 14.74 -3.00
C THR A 548 -18.86 14.66 -3.97
N ASP A 549 -19.73 13.69 -3.79
CA ASP A 549 -21.08 13.75 -4.34
C ASP A 549 -21.97 14.52 -3.36
N ILE A 550 -22.53 15.63 -3.79
CA ILE A 550 -23.36 16.50 -2.94
C ILE A 550 -24.66 15.85 -2.48
N ARG A 551 -25.09 14.78 -3.11
CA ARG A 551 -26.23 13.97 -2.70
C ARG A 551 -25.91 13.18 -1.42
N ASN A 552 -24.62 12.81 -1.20
CA ASN A 552 -24.15 12.11 -0.01
C ASN A 552 -23.73 13.03 1.15
N ARG A 553 -24.09 14.34 1.09
CA ARG A 553 -23.74 15.36 2.10
C ARG A 553 -24.15 15.03 3.54
N ARG A 554 -25.07 14.10 3.75
CA ARG A 554 -25.54 13.68 5.08
C ARG A 554 -24.96 12.34 5.51
N SER A 555 -24.73 11.44 4.56
CA SER A 555 -24.26 10.08 4.80
C SER A 555 -23.68 9.50 3.53
N ILE A 556 -22.62 8.72 3.65
CA ILE A 556 -22.10 7.91 2.54
C ILE A 556 -22.95 6.65 2.28
N TRP A 557 -23.87 6.32 3.17
CA TRP A 557 -24.73 5.13 3.07
C TRP A 557 -25.98 5.34 2.22
N TYR A 558 -26.33 6.58 1.93
CA TYR A 558 -27.51 6.90 1.14
C TYR A 558 -27.46 8.32 0.58
N GLN A 559 -27.99 8.48 -0.59
CA GLN A 559 -28.17 9.78 -1.22
C GLN A 559 -29.36 10.55 -0.63
N THR A 560 -29.22 11.86 -0.54
CA THR A 560 -30.30 12.80 -0.22
C THR A 560 -30.47 13.77 -1.38
N PRO A 561 -31.66 13.88 -2.00
CA PRO A 561 -31.89 14.76 -3.13
C PRO A 561 -31.43 16.20 -2.89
N VAL A 562 -30.90 16.83 -3.91
CA VAL A 562 -30.53 18.25 -3.95
C VAL A 562 -31.56 18.97 -4.80
N THR A 563 -32.23 19.97 -4.23
CA THR A 563 -33.17 20.80 -4.96
C THR A 563 -32.38 21.82 -5.78
N PRO A 564 -32.57 21.91 -7.10
CA PRO A 564 -31.89 22.89 -7.95
C PRO A 564 -32.05 24.30 -7.42
N GLY A 565 -30.95 25.06 -7.39
CA GLY A 565 -30.93 26.47 -6.92
C GLY A 565 -31.01 26.65 -5.40
N LYS A 566 -31.38 25.62 -4.62
CA LYS A 566 -31.41 25.73 -3.15
C LYS A 566 -29.98 25.58 -2.60
N SER A 567 -29.64 26.41 -1.62
CA SER A 567 -28.31 26.43 -0.99
C SER A 567 -28.18 25.41 0.12
N TYR A 568 -27.10 24.65 0.09
CA TYR A 568 -26.74 23.62 1.08
C TYR A 568 -25.31 23.84 1.57
N SER A 569 -24.97 23.28 2.74
CA SER A 569 -23.58 23.18 3.19
C SER A 569 -23.01 21.83 2.81
N PHE A 570 -21.89 21.85 2.12
CA PHE A 570 -21.09 20.69 1.74
C PHE A 570 -19.76 20.74 2.51
N ASN A 571 -19.28 19.59 2.94
CA ASN A 571 -18.05 19.48 3.71
C ASN A 571 -17.34 18.19 3.35
N TRP A 572 -16.08 18.30 2.89
CA TRP A 572 -15.29 17.13 2.54
C TRP A 572 -13.79 17.36 2.79
N ASN A 573 -13.05 16.27 2.84
CA ASN A 573 -11.60 16.28 2.98
C ASN A 573 -10.92 16.18 1.62
N LEU A 574 -9.74 16.80 1.52
CA LEU A 574 -8.79 16.52 0.45
C LEU A 574 -7.92 15.32 0.87
N VAL A 575 -7.28 14.67 -0.10
CA VAL A 575 -6.31 13.60 0.16
C VAL A 575 -5.21 14.13 1.09
N PRO A 576 -4.84 13.42 2.15
CA PRO A 576 -3.80 13.85 3.09
C PRO A 576 -2.44 14.01 2.41
N GLU A 577 -1.65 14.96 2.91
CA GLU A 577 -0.35 15.28 2.33
C GLU A 577 0.65 15.75 3.41
N ASP A 578 1.93 15.73 3.10
CA ASP A 578 2.98 16.36 3.88
C ASP A 578 3.92 17.17 2.97
N TYR A 579 3.67 18.47 2.87
CA TYR A 579 4.24 19.35 1.87
C TYR A 579 4.82 20.63 2.47
N VAL A 580 5.81 21.23 1.81
CA VAL A 580 6.39 22.52 2.20
C VAL A 580 6.20 23.53 1.08
N PHE A 581 5.33 24.50 1.29
CA PHE A 581 5.26 25.70 0.44
C PHE A 581 6.47 26.58 0.72
N LYS A 582 7.23 26.96 -0.30
CA LYS A 582 8.44 27.77 -0.14
C LYS A 582 8.13 29.25 0.09
N ALA A 583 9.07 30.00 0.65
CA ALA A 583 8.98 31.46 0.68
C ALA A 583 8.89 32.01 -0.75
N GLY A 584 8.08 33.06 -0.94
CA GLY A 584 7.79 33.63 -2.25
C GLY A 584 6.70 32.92 -3.03
N HIS A 585 6.37 31.66 -2.70
CA HIS A 585 5.24 30.93 -3.30
C HIS A 585 3.90 31.42 -2.75
N ARG A 586 2.81 31.00 -3.40
CA ARG A 586 1.44 31.32 -2.99
C ARG A 586 0.61 30.04 -2.92
N ILE A 587 -0.25 29.96 -1.89
CA ILE A 587 -1.18 28.84 -1.73
C ILE A 587 -2.46 29.17 -2.50
N GLY A 588 -2.84 28.31 -3.44
CA GLY A 588 -4.08 28.41 -4.19
C GLY A 588 -5.09 27.34 -3.80
N VAL A 589 -6.37 27.70 -3.78
CA VAL A 589 -7.50 26.77 -3.64
C VAL A 589 -8.45 26.97 -4.79
N MET A 590 -8.60 25.95 -5.61
CA MET A 590 -9.56 25.92 -6.70
C MET A 590 -10.79 25.10 -6.29
N ILE A 591 -12.00 25.58 -6.66
CA ILE A 591 -13.26 24.86 -6.53
C ILE A 591 -13.85 24.71 -7.93
N VAL A 592 -14.14 23.47 -8.31
CA VAL A 592 -14.79 23.07 -9.57
C VAL A 592 -15.90 22.05 -9.28
N ALA A 593 -16.73 21.71 -10.25
CA ALA A 593 -17.66 20.61 -10.13
C ALA A 593 -16.96 19.30 -10.55
N THR A 594 -16.68 19.13 -11.82
CA THR A 594 -15.98 17.98 -12.38
C THR A 594 -14.46 18.13 -12.24
N ASP A 595 -13.77 17.14 -11.70
CA ASP A 595 -12.33 16.94 -11.87
C ASP A 595 -12.15 15.89 -12.96
N HIS A 596 -11.81 16.34 -14.17
CA HIS A 596 -11.85 15.53 -15.39
C HIS A 596 -11.15 14.16 -15.25
N ALA A 597 -9.99 14.14 -14.59
CA ALA A 597 -9.18 12.94 -14.46
C ALA A 597 -9.64 11.97 -13.35
N TYR A 598 -10.63 12.37 -12.51
CA TYR A 598 -10.96 11.56 -11.32
C TYR A 598 -12.44 11.36 -11.06
N THR A 599 -13.33 12.20 -11.60
CA THR A 599 -14.77 12.08 -11.32
C THR A 599 -15.54 11.68 -12.55
N LEU A 600 -16.72 11.10 -12.34
CA LEU A 600 -17.67 10.91 -13.44
C LEU A 600 -17.98 12.24 -14.11
N ARG A 601 -18.12 12.24 -15.43
CA ARG A 601 -18.40 13.41 -16.26
C ARG A 601 -19.87 13.47 -16.61
N TYR A 602 -20.52 14.47 -16.08
CA TYR A 602 -21.91 14.80 -16.43
C TYR A 602 -21.93 15.81 -17.58
N PRO A 603 -23.06 15.96 -18.30
CA PRO A 603 -23.17 16.97 -19.36
C PRO A 603 -22.78 18.36 -18.88
N ALA A 604 -22.02 19.10 -19.68
CA ALA A 604 -21.51 20.43 -19.37
C ALA A 604 -22.62 21.43 -19.04
N GLY A 605 -22.24 22.51 -18.34
CA GLY A 605 -23.10 23.67 -18.09
C GLY A 605 -23.79 23.70 -16.74
N THR A 606 -23.42 22.79 -15.79
CA THR A 606 -23.87 22.90 -14.39
C THR A 606 -23.40 24.22 -13.80
N LYS A 607 -24.35 25.01 -13.27
CA LYS A 607 -24.06 26.30 -12.60
C LYS A 607 -23.96 26.08 -11.10
N VAL A 608 -22.84 26.52 -10.55
CA VAL A 608 -22.59 26.51 -9.10
C VAL A 608 -22.44 27.93 -8.59
N ARG A 609 -23.14 28.25 -7.49
CA ARG A 609 -23.00 29.53 -6.80
C ARG A 609 -22.61 29.29 -5.36
N VAL A 610 -21.51 29.90 -4.93
CA VAL A 610 -20.87 29.73 -3.61
C VAL A 610 -21.06 30.98 -2.78
N ASP A 611 -21.57 30.84 -1.55
CA ASP A 611 -21.65 31.91 -0.54
C ASP A 611 -20.27 32.03 0.14
N LEU A 612 -19.56 33.13 -0.12
CA LEU A 612 -18.20 33.37 0.36
C LEU A 612 -18.14 33.56 1.88
N GLY A 613 -19.19 34.17 2.45
CA GLY A 613 -19.27 34.43 3.90
C GLY A 613 -19.41 33.15 4.73
N GLN A 614 -19.90 32.06 4.14
CA GLN A 614 -20.12 30.76 4.80
C GLN A 614 -19.20 29.64 4.31
N SER A 615 -18.25 29.98 3.44
CA SER A 615 -17.31 29.01 2.84
C SER A 615 -15.88 29.25 3.33
N ARG A 616 -15.11 28.19 3.48
CA ARG A 616 -13.71 28.24 3.92
C ARG A 616 -12.99 26.94 3.63
N ILE A 617 -11.67 26.99 3.60
CA ILE A 617 -10.80 25.81 3.73
C ILE A 617 -10.07 25.85 5.07
N THR A 618 -9.81 24.70 5.66
CA THR A 618 -8.99 24.54 6.86
C THR A 618 -7.79 23.70 6.50
N LEU A 619 -6.60 24.26 6.66
CA LEU A 619 -5.32 23.62 6.37
C LEU A 619 -4.59 23.29 7.69
N PRO A 620 -4.12 22.06 7.92
CA PRO A 620 -3.26 21.74 9.05
C PRO A 620 -1.81 22.23 8.78
N LEU A 621 -1.49 23.43 9.27
CA LEU A 621 -0.20 24.07 9.06
C LEU A 621 0.65 24.05 10.33
N THR A 622 1.98 23.89 10.18
CA THR A 622 2.92 23.95 11.32
C THR A 622 3.39 25.38 11.63
N THR A 623 3.11 26.31 10.73
CA THR A 623 3.44 27.75 10.86
C THR A 623 2.23 28.59 10.45
N ASP A 624 2.03 29.71 11.14
CA ASP A 624 1.00 30.67 10.77
C ASP A 624 1.36 31.38 9.47
N ILE A 625 0.38 31.59 8.59
CA ILE A 625 0.51 32.31 7.32
C ILE A 625 -0.06 33.72 7.38
N THR A 626 -0.71 34.11 8.49
CA THR A 626 -1.36 35.40 8.68
C THR A 626 -0.46 36.48 9.28
N GLY A 627 0.84 36.17 9.47
CA GLY A 627 1.85 37.07 10.05
C GLY A 627 2.59 37.98 9.06
#